data_6e3000021b84a87c660655aa08451c01
#
_entry.id   6e3000021b84a87c660655aa08451c01
#
_cell.length_a   1.000
_cell.length_b   1.000
_cell.length_c   1.000
_cell.angle_alpha   90.00
_cell.angle_beta   90.00
_cell.angle_gamma   90.00
#
_symmetry.space_group_name_H-M   'P 1'
#
loop_
_entity.id
_entity.type
_entity.pdbx_description
1 polymer ?
#
loop_
_entity_poly.entity_id
_entity_poly.type
_entity_poly.pdbx_seq_one_letter_code
_entity_poly.pdbx_strand_id
1 'polypeptide(L)' 'MKSRKIYNRIEILRKEKSFTRRELAEKIGVNFQTIGYLEREEYNPSLDLAFRISEIFELPIDVIFSTKPLKPISELIINK' A
#
# COMPACT_ATOMS: atom_id res chain seq x y z
N MET A 1 10.51 5.06 -21.27
CA MET A 1 9.36 4.22 -20.91
C MET A 1 8.46 5.00 -19.97
N LYS A 2 7.17 5.00 -20.22
CA LYS A 2 6.24 5.69 -19.33
C LYS A 2 6.04 4.92 -18.04
N SER A 3 6.00 5.63 -16.92
CA SER A 3 5.57 5.03 -15.66
C SER A 3 4.12 4.63 -15.78
N ARG A 4 3.77 3.49 -15.23
CA ARG A 4 2.37 3.11 -15.15
C ARG A 4 1.91 3.21 -13.71
N LYS A 5 0.61 3.35 -13.54
CA LYS A 5 0.01 3.46 -12.22
C LYS A 5 0.14 2.15 -11.48
N ILE A 6 0.51 2.26 -10.20
CA ILE A 6 0.54 1.13 -9.29
C ILE A 6 -0.58 1.33 -8.28
N TYR A 7 -1.46 0.35 -8.20
CA TYR A 7 -2.58 0.34 -7.26
C TYR A 7 -2.13 -0.31 -5.95
N ASN A 8 -2.75 0.07 -4.85
CA ASN A 8 -2.36 -0.49 -3.56
C ASN A 8 -3.51 -0.59 -2.56
N ARG A 9 -3.28 -1.36 -1.50
CA ARG A 9 -4.21 -1.55 -0.38
C ARG A 9 -3.73 -0.88 0.89
N ILE A 10 -2.83 0.10 0.79
CA ILE A 10 -2.19 0.70 1.98
C ILE A 10 -3.22 1.31 2.92
N GLU A 11 -4.17 2.07 2.39
CA GLU A 11 -5.17 2.74 3.24
C GLU A 11 -6.00 1.75 4.03
N ILE A 12 -6.49 0.71 3.38
CA ILE A 12 -7.30 -0.31 4.03
C ILE A 12 -6.49 -1.04 5.09
N LEU A 13 -5.27 -1.43 4.77
CA LEU A 13 -4.41 -2.14 5.70
C LEU A 13 -4.03 -1.27 6.89
N ARG A 14 -3.75 0.01 6.63
CA ARG A 14 -3.43 0.96 7.69
C ARG A 14 -4.61 1.09 8.67
N LYS A 15 -5.82 1.21 8.13
CA LYS A 15 -7.02 1.36 8.96
C LYS A 15 -7.32 0.09 9.75
N GLU A 16 -7.07 -1.07 9.17
CA GLU A 16 -7.25 -2.33 9.88
C GLU A 16 -6.33 -2.44 11.09
N LYS A 17 -5.13 -1.88 10.99
CA LYS A 17 -4.17 -1.85 12.09
C LYS A 17 -4.40 -0.66 13.02
N SER A 18 -5.38 0.18 12.73
CA SER A 18 -5.69 1.40 13.50
C SER A 18 -4.52 2.38 13.54
N PHE A 19 -3.72 2.41 12.49
CA PHE A 19 -2.63 3.38 12.38
C PHE A 19 -3.12 4.67 11.75
N THR A 20 -2.70 5.81 12.30
CA THR A 20 -2.81 7.07 11.57
C THR A 20 -1.75 7.09 10.47
N ARG A 21 -1.90 8.00 9.50
CA ARG A 21 -0.87 8.17 8.47
C ARG A 21 0.47 8.52 9.11
N ARG A 22 0.44 9.34 10.14
CA ARG A 22 1.65 9.74 10.85
C ARG A 22 2.33 8.56 11.52
N GLU A 23 1.56 7.70 12.16
CA GLU A 23 2.09 6.49 12.79
C GLU A 23 2.70 5.55 11.76
N LEU A 24 2.02 5.34 10.65
CA LEU A 24 2.56 4.48 9.60
C LEU A 24 3.85 5.07 9.02
N ALA A 25 3.86 6.39 8.79
CA ALA A 25 5.05 7.07 8.28
C ALA A 25 6.25 6.88 9.20
N GLU A 26 6.04 6.99 10.50
CA GLU A 26 7.12 6.77 11.48
C GLU A 26 7.65 5.34 11.42
N LYS A 27 6.75 4.37 11.31
CA LYS A 27 7.16 2.96 11.25
C LYS A 27 7.96 2.64 9.99
N ILE A 28 7.63 3.29 8.88
CA ILE A 28 8.29 3.06 7.60
C ILE A 28 9.54 3.93 7.45
N GLY A 29 9.58 5.08 8.14
CA GLY A 29 10.69 6.00 8.05
C GLY A 29 10.55 7.00 6.91
N VAL A 30 9.32 7.49 6.67
CA VAL A 30 9.07 8.50 5.65
C VAL A 30 8.22 9.62 6.23
N ASN A 31 8.06 10.70 5.46
CA ASN A 31 7.19 11.81 5.81
C ASN A 31 5.73 11.36 5.70
N PHE A 32 4.86 11.85 6.60
CA PHE A 32 3.46 11.43 6.58
C PHE A 32 2.74 11.86 5.29
N GLN A 33 3.19 12.93 4.65
CA GLN A 33 2.64 13.35 3.36
C GLN A 33 2.87 12.30 2.28
N THR A 34 3.99 11.58 2.36
CA THR A 34 4.29 10.50 1.44
C THR A 34 3.24 9.39 1.54
N ILE A 35 2.76 9.10 2.75
CA ILE A 35 1.70 8.10 2.93
C ILE A 35 0.44 8.54 2.18
N GLY A 36 0.07 9.82 2.28
CA GLY A 36 -1.08 10.34 1.55
C GLY A 36 -0.94 10.19 0.05
N TYR A 37 0.22 10.51 -0.49
CA TYR A 37 0.48 10.37 -1.93
C TYR A 37 0.41 8.90 -2.36
N LEU A 38 0.97 8.00 -1.55
CA LEU A 38 0.90 6.56 -1.84
C LEU A 38 -0.55 6.07 -1.84
N GLU A 39 -1.33 6.45 -0.84
CA GLU A 39 -2.72 5.99 -0.73
C GLU A 39 -3.58 6.49 -1.88
N ARG A 40 -3.30 7.69 -2.38
CA ARG A 40 -4.02 8.23 -3.54
C ARG A 40 -3.45 7.75 -4.87
N GLU A 41 -2.41 6.91 -4.81
CA GLU A 41 -1.78 6.34 -6.01
C GLU A 41 -1.17 7.43 -6.90
N GLU A 42 -0.72 8.53 -6.30
CA GLU A 42 -0.07 9.63 -6.98
C GLU A 42 1.45 9.49 -7.00
N TYR A 43 1.96 8.44 -6.38
CA TYR A 43 3.39 8.23 -6.21
C TYR A 43 3.67 6.73 -6.18
N ASN A 44 4.56 6.29 -7.05
CA ASN A 44 4.99 4.89 -7.07
C ASN A 44 6.17 4.73 -6.11
N PRO A 45 6.09 3.83 -5.15
CA PRO A 45 7.18 3.67 -4.20
C PRO A 45 8.41 3.07 -4.85
N SER A 46 9.58 3.39 -4.29
CA SER A 46 10.81 2.68 -4.63
C SER A 46 10.67 1.24 -4.18
N LEU A 47 11.53 0.38 -4.71
CA LEU A 47 11.52 -1.03 -4.29
C LEU A 47 11.80 -1.16 -2.79
N ASP A 48 12.75 -0.38 -2.28
CA ASP A 48 13.07 -0.37 -0.85
C ASP A 48 11.85 -0.01 -0.01
N LEU A 49 11.14 1.04 -0.42
CA LEU A 49 9.95 1.47 0.32
C LEU A 49 8.86 0.41 0.26
N ALA A 50 8.68 -0.24 -0.89
CA ALA A 50 7.70 -1.31 -1.04
C ALA A 50 7.99 -2.47 -0.08
N PHE A 51 9.26 -2.85 0.04
CA PHE A 51 9.66 -3.90 0.98
C PHE A 51 9.41 -3.51 2.43
N ARG A 52 9.70 -2.25 2.80
CA ARG A 52 9.43 -1.78 4.16
C ARG A 52 7.95 -1.82 4.49
N ILE A 53 7.11 -1.44 3.54
CA ILE A 53 5.66 -1.49 3.71
C ILE A 53 5.20 -2.95 3.88
N SER A 54 5.73 -3.84 3.05
CA SER A 54 5.45 -5.27 3.12
C SER A 54 5.78 -5.82 4.52
N GLU A 55 6.94 -5.44 5.05
CA GLU A 55 7.39 -5.89 6.37
C GLU A 55 6.49 -5.39 7.49
N ILE A 56 6.06 -4.13 7.42
CA ILE A 56 5.19 -3.55 8.45
C ILE A 56 3.84 -4.25 8.48
N PHE A 57 3.27 -4.55 7.31
CA PHE A 57 1.98 -5.23 7.24
C PHE A 57 2.09 -6.75 7.28
N GLU A 58 3.30 -7.28 7.20
CA GLU A 58 3.56 -8.72 7.20
C GLU A 58 2.80 -9.43 6.09
N LEU A 59 2.79 -8.81 4.90
CA LEU A 59 2.11 -9.32 3.73
C LEU A 59 3.05 -9.24 2.52
N PRO A 60 2.90 -10.16 1.57
CA PRO A 60 3.70 -10.09 0.34
C PRO A 60 3.42 -8.80 -0.44
N ILE A 61 4.42 -8.33 -1.17
CA ILE A 61 4.28 -7.10 -1.97
C ILE A 61 3.12 -7.20 -2.95
N ASP A 62 2.93 -8.34 -3.58
CA ASP A 62 1.88 -8.52 -4.59
C ASP A 62 0.48 -8.62 -3.99
N VAL A 63 0.35 -8.73 -2.68
CA VAL A 63 -0.94 -8.58 -2.00
C VAL A 63 -1.24 -7.10 -1.77
N ILE A 64 -0.21 -6.30 -1.52
CA ILE A 64 -0.35 -4.88 -1.21
C ILE A 64 -0.43 -4.02 -2.47
N PHE A 65 0.37 -4.34 -3.48
CA PHE A 65 0.50 -3.55 -4.72
C PHE A 65 0.10 -4.37 -5.93
N SER A 66 -0.43 -3.68 -6.95
CA SER A 66 -0.85 -4.34 -8.18
C SER A 66 -0.70 -3.37 -9.36
N THR A 67 -0.45 -3.92 -10.53
CA THR A 67 -0.44 -3.16 -11.78
C THR A 67 -1.85 -3.03 -12.37
N LYS A 68 -2.84 -3.65 -11.75
CA LYS A 68 -4.24 -3.62 -12.18
C LYS A 68 -5.10 -3.15 -11.03
N PRO A 69 -6.29 -2.55 -11.29
CA PRO A 69 -7.18 -2.15 -10.21
C PRO A 69 -7.47 -3.32 -9.28
N LEU A 70 -7.42 -3.06 -7.98
CA LEU A 70 -7.58 -4.09 -6.98
C LEU A 70 -9.05 -4.31 -6.67
N LYS A 71 -9.44 -5.57 -6.58
CA LYS A 71 -10.77 -5.95 -6.10
C LYS A 71 -10.75 -6.09 -4.60
N PRO A 72 -11.86 -5.85 -3.92
CA PRO A 72 -11.95 -6.17 -2.49
C PRO A 72 -11.59 -7.63 -2.25
N ILE A 73 -10.89 -7.89 -1.16
CA ILE A 73 -10.46 -9.25 -0.83
C ILE A 73 -11.67 -10.17 -0.69
N SER A 74 -12.77 -9.66 -0.18
CA SER A 74 -14.01 -10.44 -0.03
C SER A 74 -14.52 -10.97 -1.38
N GLU A 75 -14.36 -10.20 -2.47
CA GLU A 75 -14.76 -10.67 -3.80
C GLU A 75 -13.90 -11.83 -4.28
N LEU A 76 -12.60 -11.78 -3.95
CA LEU A 76 -11.68 -12.84 -4.36
C LEU A 76 -11.99 -14.15 -3.66
N ILE A 77 -12.55 -14.09 -2.45
CA ILE A 77 -12.90 -15.28 -1.67
C ILE A 77 -14.25 -15.84 -2.10
N ILE A 78 -15.22 -14.97 -2.39
CA ILE A 78 -16.59 -15.36 -2.70
C ILE A 78 -16.75 -15.87 -4.13
N ASN A 79 -16.05 -15.26 -5.07
CA ASN A 79 -16.16 -15.61 -6.48
C ASN A 79 -15.30 -16.82 -6.82
N LYS A 80 -15.85 -17.96 -6.59
CA LYS A 80 -15.18 -19.22 -6.94
C LYS A 80 -15.86 -19.88 -8.10
#